data_081a92e64daf4753f787a30e8db3aafb
#
_entry.id   081a92e64daf4753f787a30e8db3aafb
#
_cell.length_a   1.000
_cell.length_b   1.000
_cell.length_c   1.000
_cell.angle_alpha   90.00
_cell.angle_beta   90.00
_cell.angle_gamma   90.00
#
_symmetry.space_group_name_H-M   'P 1'
#
loop_
_entity.id
_entity.type
_entity.pdbx_description
1 polymer ?
#
loop_
_entity_poly.entity_id
_entity_poly.type
_entity_poly.pdbx_seq_one_letter_code
_entity_poly.pdbx_strand_id
1 'polypeptide(L)'
;VSIHHPLAQKERLTVQDLYGEKLLLMHRDWSHYVDQLRDDLWKNHPQIQIVDFDFYDVGVFNRCENNNYLLMAVENWRYVHPLLKILPVDWGYTIPFGLLHAPKPTPEIQRFLKAVQQAVNPG
;
A
#
# COMPACT_ATOMS: atom_id res chain seq x y z
N VAL A 1 -8.61 -2.68 -3.36
CA VAL A 1 -10.06 -2.54 -3.62
C VAL A 1 -10.78 -3.82 -3.33
N SER A 2 -12.10 -3.75 -3.05
CA SER A 2 -12.95 -4.94 -3.01
C SER A 2 -12.90 -5.68 -4.35
N ILE A 3 -12.97 -7.02 -4.30
CA ILE A 3 -13.09 -7.83 -5.53
C ILE A 3 -14.35 -7.51 -6.32
N HIS A 4 -15.33 -6.85 -5.69
CA HIS A 4 -16.60 -6.42 -6.32
C HIS A 4 -16.54 -4.98 -6.85
N HIS A 5 -15.45 -4.25 -6.58
CA HIS A 5 -15.30 -2.88 -7.07
C HIS A 5 -15.06 -2.90 -8.59
N PRO A 6 -15.63 -1.93 -9.35
CA PRO A 6 -15.39 -1.87 -10.79
C PRO A 6 -13.92 -1.86 -11.19
N LEU A 7 -13.06 -1.20 -10.42
CA LEU A 7 -11.61 -1.16 -10.70
C LEU A 7 -10.94 -2.52 -10.54
N ALA A 8 -11.54 -3.46 -9.82
CA ALA A 8 -10.96 -4.80 -9.63
C ALA A 8 -10.85 -5.60 -10.93
N GLN A 9 -11.57 -5.21 -11.97
CA GLN A 9 -11.49 -5.85 -13.29
C GLN A 9 -10.25 -5.43 -14.08
N LYS A 10 -9.57 -4.35 -13.66
CA LYS A 10 -8.33 -3.90 -14.30
C LYS A 10 -7.15 -4.66 -13.73
N GLU A 11 -6.07 -4.74 -14.49
CA GLU A 11 -4.81 -5.31 -14.04
C GLU A 11 -3.87 -4.24 -13.46
N ARG A 12 -4.06 -3.00 -13.89
CA ARG A 12 -3.22 -1.86 -13.53
C ARG A 12 -4.07 -0.60 -13.54
N LEU A 13 -3.81 0.30 -12.59
CA LEU A 13 -4.54 1.55 -12.46
C LEU A 13 -3.66 2.74 -12.82
N THR A 14 -4.27 3.79 -13.37
CA THR A 14 -3.66 5.12 -13.46
C THR A 14 -4.16 5.97 -12.31
N VAL A 15 -3.52 7.12 -12.06
CA VAL A 15 -4.01 8.06 -11.04
C VAL A 15 -5.43 8.54 -11.37
N GLN A 16 -5.73 8.75 -12.66
CA GLN A 16 -7.04 9.19 -13.12
C GLN A 16 -8.13 8.16 -12.81
N ASP A 17 -7.82 6.87 -12.77
CA ASP A 17 -8.78 5.83 -12.38
C ASP A 17 -9.27 6.02 -10.94
N LEU A 18 -8.52 6.71 -10.11
CA LEU A 18 -8.86 6.96 -8.71
C LEU A 18 -9.76 8.18 -8.52
N TYR A 19 -9.96 8.99 -9.55
CA TYR A 19 -10.78 10.20 -9.47
C TYR A 19 -12.23 9.84 -9.17
N GLY A 20 -12.83 10.58 -8.24
CA GLY A 20 -14.18 10.31 -7.76
C GLY A 20 -14.26 9.24 -6.68
N GLU A 21 -13.14 8.62 -6.34
CA GLU A 21 -13.08 7.55 -5.34
C GLU A 21 -12.64 8.10 -3.97
N LYS A 22 -12.94 7.33 -2.93
CA LYS A 22 -12.46 7.60 -1.56
C LYS A 22 -11.29 6.67 -1.28
N LEU A 23 -10.14 7.27 -0.98
CA LEU A 23 -8.89 6.55 -0.74
C LEU A 23 -8.57 6.60 0.75
N LEU A 24 -8.52 5.43 1.38
CA LEU A 24 -8.09 5.27 2.77
C LEU A 24 -6.57 5.36 2.83
N LEU A 25 -6.06 6.34 3.56
CA LEU A 25 -4.64 6.53 3.83
C LEU A 25 -4.40 6.57 5.33
N MET A 26 -3.28 6.01 5.76
CA MET A 26 -2.85 6.15 7.15
C MET A 26 -2.71 7.63 7.48
N HIS A 27 -3.13 8.03 8.68
CA HIS A 27 -3.12 9.43 9.07
C HIS A 27 -1.71 10.02 9.06
N ARG A 28 -1.63 11.36 9.02
CA ARG A 28 -0.36 12.10 8.97
C ARG A 28 0.53 11.75 10.15
N ASP A 29 1.84 11.86 9.92
CA ASP A 29 2.94 11.67 10.89
C ASP A 29 3.31 10.22 11.20
N TRP A 30 2.65 9.23 10.60
CA TRP A 30 3.06 7.84 10.73
C TRP A 30 4.15 7.43 9.74
N SER A 31 4.09 7.95 8.52
CA SER A 31 5.06 7.60 7.48
C SER A 31 5.34 8.82 6.61
N HIS A 32 6.60 9.20 6.52
CA HIS A 32 7.05 10.26 5.64
C HIS A 32 6.65 10.02 4.18
N TYR A 33 6.72 8.77 3.73
CA TYR A 33 6.38 8.40 2.36
C TYR A 33 4.88 8.53 2.08
N VAL A 34 4.05 8.15 3.04
CA VAL A 34 2.60 8.33 2.93
C VAL A 34 2.23 9.81 2.98
N ASP A 35 2.91 10.58 3.82
CA ASP A 35 2.68 12.03 3.90
C ASP A 35 3.02 12.73 2.59
N GLN A 36 4.09 12.33 1.92
CA GLN A 36 4.44 12.87 0.60
C GLN A 36 3.38 12.52 -0.44
N LEU A 37 2.90 11.30 -0.46
CA LEU A 37 1.81 10.88 -1.34
C LEU A 37 0.55 11.70 -1.05
N ARG A 38 0.19 11.83 0.22
CA ARG A 38 -0.97 12.61 0.66
C ARG A 38 -0.91 14.04 0.17
N ASP A 39 0.22 14.71 0.35
CA ASP A 39 0.40 16.11 -0.03
C ASP A 39 0.33 16.29 -1.54
N ASP A 40 0.91 15.38 -2.30
CA ASP A 40 0.86 15.42 -3.75
C ASP A 40 -0.55 15.19 -4.30
N LEU A 41 -1.27 14.22 -3.74
CA LEU A 41 -2.66 13.97 -4.13
C LEU A 41 -3.54 15.19 -3.79
N TRP A 42 -3.36 15.78 -2.62
CA TRP A 42 -4.09 16.98 -2.23
C TRP A 42 -3.87 18.14 -3.20
N LYS A 43 -2.63 18.34 -3.60
CA LYS A 43 -2.24 19.46 -4.44
C LYS A 43 -2.61 19.25 -5.91
N ASN A 44 -2.33 18.06 -6.45
CA ASN A 44 -2.37 17.82 -7.88
C ASN A 44 -3.58 16.97 -8.33
N HIS A 45 -4.22 16.26 -7.40
CA HIS A 45 -5.32 15.35 -7.71
C HIS A 45 -6.47 15.50 -6.70
N PRO A 46 -7.05 16.72 -6.56
CA PRO A 46 -8.10 16.96 -5.55
C PRO A 46 -9.39 16.19 -5.81
N GLN A 47 -9.53 15.55 -6.97
CA GLN A 47 -10.67 14.70 -7.30
C GLN A 47 -10.68 13.39 -6.50
N ILE A 48 -9.56 13.04 -5.86
CA ILE A 48 -9.47 11.87 -4.98
C ILE A 48 -9.78 12.34 -3.55
N GLN A 49 -10.82 11.77 -2.94
CA GLN A 49 -11.15 12.08 -1.55
C GLN A 49 -10.30 11.21 -0.62
N ILE A 50 -9.48 11.84 0.22
CA ILE A 50 -8.65 11.14 1.18
C ILE A 50 -9.44 10.94 2.48
N VAL A 51 -9.46 9.72 3.00
CA VAL A 51 -10.09 9.36 4.26
C VAL A 51 -9.03 8.73 5.16
N ASP A 52 -8.89 9.26 6.37
CA ASP A 52 -7.85 8.82 7.30
C ASP A 52 -8.25 7.55 8.04
N PHE A 53 -7.26 6.73 8.38
CA PHE A 53 -7.40 5.65 9.35
C PHE A 53 -6.12 5.57 10.19
N ASP A 54 -6.22 4.89 11.35
CA ASP A 54 -5.12 4.87 12.33
C ASP A 54 -4.19 3.68 12.15
N PHE A 55 -4.73 2.48 11.96
CA PHE A 55 -3.94 1.25 11.89
C PHE A 55 -4.50 0.29 10.85
N TYR A 56 -3.59 -0.47 10.23
CA TYR A 56 -3.99 -1.59 9.39
C TYR A 56 -4.44 -2.76 10.27
N ASP A 57 -5.73 -2.99 10.30
CA ASP A 57 -6.34 -4.09 11.05
C ASP A 57 -7.53 -4.66 10.26
N VAL A 58 -8.15 -5.69 10.79
CA VAL A 58 -9.33 -6.30 10.15
C VAL A 58 -10.45 -5.28 9.97
N GLY A 59 -10.59 -4.34 10.91
CA GLY A 59 -11.59 -3.29 10.84
C GLY A 59 -11.45 -2.42 9.61
N VAL A 60 -10.22 -1.97 9.29
CA VAL A 60 -10.00 -1.13 8.10
C VAL A 60 -10.18 -1.93 6.81
N PHE A 61 -9.78 -3.19 6.79
CA PHE A 61 -10.00 -4.05 5.62
C PHE A 61 -11.49 -4.25 5.35
N ASN A 62 -12.26 -4.54 6.39
CA ASN A 62 -13.72 -4.67 6.27
C ASN A 62 -14.38 -3.35 5.86
N ARG A 63 -13.90 -2.23 6.36
CA ARG A 63 -14.40 -0.90 5.98
C ARG A 63 -14.15 -0.63 4.50
N CYS A 64 -12.98 -0.98 4.00
CA CYS A 64 -12.64 -0.86 2.59
C CYS A 64 -13.58 -1.70 1.72
N GLU A 65 -13.80 -2.96 2.08
CA GLU A 65 -14.65 -3.87 1.33
C GLU A 65 -16.12 -3.44 1.38
N ASN A 66 -16.65 -3.16 2.57
CA ASN A 66 -18.07 -2.88 2.76
C ASN A 66 -18.54 -1.56 2.13
N ASN A 67 -17.64 -0.58 2.01
CA ASN A 67 -17.97 0.76 1.51
C ASN A 67 -17.45 1.02 0.09
N ASN A 68 -16.85 0.02 -0.56
CA ASN A 68 -16.20 0.19 -1.84
C ASN A 68 -15.14 1.30 -1.85
N TYR A 69 -14.45 1.49 -0.75
CA TYR A 69 -13.33 2.42 -0.68
C TYR A 69 -12.08 1.82 -1.32
N LEU A 70 -11.13 2.66 -1.70
CA LEU A 70 -9.79 2.24 -2.03
C LEU A 70 -8.95 2.28 -0.75
N LEU A 71 -8.01 1.37 -0.63
CA LEU A 71 -7.09 1.33 0.51
C LEU A 71 -5.67 1.28 -0.03
N MET A 72 -4.84 2.24 0.37
CA MET A 72 -3.43 2.19 0.01
C MET A 72 -2.78 1.00 0.73
N ALA A 73 -2.11 0.16 -0.04
CA ALA A 73 -1.44 -1.02 0.47
C ALA A 73 -0.11 -1.23 -0.26
N VAL A 74 0.64 -2.23 0.17
CA VAL A 74 1.86 -2.65 -0.50
C VAL A 74 1.66 -4.04 -1.09
N GLU A 75 2.42 -4.34 -2.15
CA GLU A 75 2.27 -5.61 -2.88
C GLU A 75 2.43 -6.83 -1.96
N ASN A 76 3.23 -6.72 -0.91
CA ASN A 76 3.47 -7.80 0.03
C ASN A 76 2.22 -8.25 0.78
N TRP A 77 1.16 -7.44 0.76
CA TRP A 77 -0.11 -7.75 1.42
C TRP A 77 -1.15 -8.34 0.47
N ARG A 78 -0.74 -8.89 -0.64
CA ARG A 78 -1.61 -9.42 -1.69
C ARG A 78 -2.70 -10.36 -1.18
N TYR A 79 -2.40 -11.12 -0.13
CA TYR A 79 -3.32 -12.13 0.41
C TYR A 79 -3.83 -11.81 1.80
N VAL A 80 -3.79 -10.55 2.22
CA VAL A 80 -4.16 -10.13 3.57
C VAL A 80 -5.65 -10.29 3.85
N HIS A 81 -6.49 -10.21 2.82
CA HIS A 81 -7.93 -10.33 2.96
C HIS A 81 -8.52 -10.99 1.70
N PRO A 82 -9.42 -12.01 1.87
CA PRO A 82 -9.93 -12.77 0.72
C PRO A 82 -10.83 -11.96 -0.22
N LEU A 83 -11.45 -10.89 0.29
CA LEU A 83 -12.36 -10.06 -0.50
C LEU A 83 -11.71 -8.77 -1.02
N LEU A 84 -10.40 -8.61 -0.87
CA LEU A 84 -9.65 -7.47 -1.37
C LEU A 84 -8.63 -7.90 -2.41
N LYS A 85 -8.52 -7.11 -3.46
CA LYS A 85 -7.55 -7.29 -4.53
C LYS A 85 -6.58 -6.12 -4.53
N ILE A 86 -5.28 -6.41 -4.60
CA ILE A 86 -4.23 -5.38 -4.72
C ILE A 86 -3.92 -5.16 -6.19
N LEU A 87 -3.95 -3.90 -6.60
CA LEU A 87 -3.66 -3.49 -7.96
C LEU A 87 -2.50 -2.49 -7.97
N PRO A 88 -1.55 -2.62 -8.89
CA PRO A 88 -0.51 -1.61 -9.04
C PRO A 88 -1.09 -0.31 -9.61
N VAL A 89 -0.52 0.82 -9.19
CA VAL A 89 -0.91 2.14 -9.69
C VAL A 89 0.32 2.81 -10.31
N ASP A 90 0.14 3.40 -11.49
CA ASP A 90 1.20 4.11 -12.20
C ASP A 90 1.34 5.53 -11.65
N TRP A 91 1.97 5.69 -10.50
CA TRP A 91 2.16 7.01 -9.87
C TRP A 91 3.57 7.28 -9.33
N GLY A 92 4.49 6.35 -9.46
CA GLY A 92 5.88 6.60 -9.08
C GLY A 92 6.18 6.66 -7.58
N TYR A 93 5.20 6.39 -6.71
CA TYR A 93 5.42 6.38 -5.27
C TYR A 93 5.84 4.99 -4.81
N THR A 94 6.85 4.95 -3.95
CA THR A 94 7.36 3.70 -3.36
C THR A 94 7.58 3.89 -1.87
N ILE A 95 7.51 2.79 -1.13
CA ILE A 95 7.83 2.73 0.29
C ILE A 95 8.98 1.75 0.46
N PRO A 96 10.08 2.15 1.13
CA PRO A 96 11.16 1.21 1.42
C PRO A 96 10.66 0.02 2.23
N PHE A 97 11.14 -1.17 1.86
CA PHE A 97 10.86 -2.42 2.55
C PHE A 97 12.17 -3.04 3.00
N GLY A 98 12.22 -3.49 4.25
CA GLY A 98 13.43 -4.07 4.77
C GLY A 98 13.18 -4.83 6.08
N LEU A 99 14.25 -5.40 6.60
CA LEU A 99 14.26 -6.12 7.87
C LEU A 99 15.01 -5.32 8.91
N LEU A 100 14.47 -5.26 10.13
CA LEU A 100 15.17 -4.71 11.28
C LEU A 100 16.09 -5.77 11.87
N HIS A 101 17.34 -5.43 12.08
CA HIS A 101 18.32 -6.32 12.67
C HIS A 101 19.31 -5.54 13.55
N ALA A 102 20.10 -6.24 14.35
CA ALA A 102 21.14 -5.61 15.17
C ALA A 102 22.19 -4.94 14.27
N PRO A 103 22.81 -3.82 14.71
CA PRO A 103 23.84 -3.13 13.93
C PRO A 103 25.02 -4.03 13.52
N LYS A 104 25.32 -5.06 14.33
CA LYS A 104 26.34 -6.06 14.02
C LYS A 104 25.68 -7.43 14.02
N PRO A 105 25.04 -7.84 12.92
CA PRO A 105 24.35 -9.11 12.89
C PRO A 105 25.30 -10.31 12.99
N THR A 106 24.82 -11.39 13.60
CA THR A 106 25.56 -12.64 13.66
C THR A 106 25.73 -13.24 12.25
N PRO A 107 26.71 -14.16 12.03
CA PRO A 107 26.83 -14.83 10.72
C PRO A 107 25.55 -15.53 10.25
N GLU A 108 24.76 -16.08 11.18
CA GLU A 108 23.47 -16.69 10.83
C GLU A 108 22.47 -15.66 10.31
N ILE A 109 22.37 -14.51 10.98
CA ILE A 109 21.51 -13.40 10.54
C ILE A 109 22.00 -12.84 9.21
N GLN A 110 23.32 -12.71 9.03
CA GLN A 110 23.89 -12.25 7.77
C GLN A 110 23.50 -13.17 6.61
N ARG A 111 23.56 -14.49 6.80
CA ARG A 111 23.15 -15.47 5.80
C ARG A 111 21.66 -15.37 5.48
N PHE A 112 20.82 -15.17 6.50
CA PHE A 112 19.39 -14.97 6.32
C PHE A 112 19.11 -13.70 5.52
N LEU A 113 19.75 -12.57 5.86
CA LEU A 113 19.58 -11.30 5.16
C LEU A 113 19.98 -11.44 3.68
N LYS A 114 21.07 -12.17 3.42
CA LYS A 114 21.54 -12.43 2.06
C LYS A 114 20.54 -13.25 1.25
N ALA A 115 19.97 -14.27 1.88
CA ALA A 115 18.96 -15.10 1.24
C ALA A 115 17.70 -14.29 0.91
N VAL A 116 17.23 -13.43 1.83
CA VAL A 116 16.09 -12.57 1.61
C VAL A 116 16.37 -11.59 0.46
N GLN A 117 17.55 -10.99 0.43
CA GLN A 117 17.94 -10.07 -0.63
C GLN A 117 17.93 -10.74 -2.00
N GLN A 118 18.41 -11.98 -2.09
CA GLN A 118 18.37 -12.75 -3.33
C GLN A 118 16.95 -13.11 -3.75
N ALA A 119 16.06 -13.38 -2.78
CA ALA A 119 14.66 -13.70 -3.08
C ALA A 119 13.89 -12.46 -3.58
N VAL A 120 14.20 -11.27 -3.03
CA VAL A 120 13.54 -10.01 -3.40
C VAL A 120 14.11 -9.45 -4.69
N ASN A 121 15.42 -9.61 -4.92
CA ASN A 121 16.11 -9.11 -6.12
C ASN A 121 16.80 -10.28 -6.83
N PRO A 122 16.05 -11.17 -7.49
CA PRO A 122 16.60 -12.40 -8.10
C PRO A 122 17.44 -12.15 -9.37
N GLY A 123 17.55 -10.95 -9.83
CA GLY A 123 18.39 -10.57 -10.93
C GLY A 123 19.79 -10.21 -10.49
#